data_26c5a452a79e9e074cd9a04b9baa4167
#
_entry.id   26c5a452a79e9e074cd9a04b9baa4167
#
_cell.length_a   1.000
_cell.length_b   1.000
_cell.length_c   1.000
_cell.angle_alpha   90.00
_cell.angle_beta   90.00
_cell.angle_gamma   90.00
#
_symmetry.space_group_name_H-M   'P 1'
#
loop_
_entity.id
_entity.type
_entity.pdbx_description
1 polymer ?
#
loop_
_entity_poly.entity_id
_entity_poly.type
_entity_poly.pdbx_seq_one_letter_code
_entity_poly.pdbx_strand_id
1 'polypeptide(L)'
;MHTNQRLRPNLRQLYPQIVLLAVFLITAINAAAFDMKDTAGQAQRLADMKGKWVVVNFWATWCAPCVKEIPDIAAFSAGQGDKARVIGVALDWHDGTRPNPADEVKIKAFAKKVGHSYPLVLGNDATEKFFGKVKGLPKTIVYDTSGKVAFEKTGPVTKELLARIVGGEKM
;
A
#
# COMPACT_ATOMS: atom_id res chain seq x y z
N MET A 1 -55.66 25.67 38.78
CA MET A 1 -54.28 26.10 38.64
C MET A 1 -53.42 24.87 38.36
N HIS A 2 -53.10 24.60 37.07
CA HIS A 2 -52.24 23.49 36.68
C HIS A 2 -50.82 24.05 36.39
N THR A 3 -49.88 23.74 37.27
CA THR A 3 -48.45 24.09 37.09
C THR A 3 -47.81 23.14 36.11
N ASN A 4 -47.48 23.67 34.93
CA ASN A 4 -46.81 22.97 33.87
C ASN A 4 -45.31 22.90 34.19
N GLN A 5 -44.84 21.83 34.84
CA GLN A 5 -43.43 21.55 35.05
C GLN A 5 -42.83 21.02 33.73
N ARG A 6 -42.21 21.88 32.99
CA ARG A 6 -41.38 21.49 31.84
C ARG A 6 -40.12 20.76 32.37
N LEU A 7 -40.07 19.45 32.17
CA LEU A 7 -38.85 18.65 32.37
C LEU A 7 -37.72 19.18 31.49
N ARG A 8 -36.80 19.89 32.12
CA ARG A 8 -35.56 20.31 31.43
C ARG A 8 -34.62 19.11 31.43
N PRO A 9 -34.17 18.60 30.23
CA PRO A 9 -33.23 17.51 30.21
C PRO A 9 -31.92 17.96 30.85
N ASN A 10 -31.38 17.12 31.72
CA ASN A 10 -30.15 17.39 32.47
C ASN A 10 -28.95 17.28 31.54
N LEU A 11 -28.49 18.41 30.99
CA LEU A 11 -27.39 18.49 30.03
C LEU A 11 -26.10 17.80 30.51
N ARG A 12 -25.91 17.67 31.83
CA ARG A 12 -24.73 16.99 32.39
C ARG A 12 -24.71 15.48 32.14
N GLN A 13 -25.86 14.84 31.91
CA GLN A 13 -25.93 13.40 31.62
C GLN A 13 -25.73 13.07 30.13
N LEU A 14 -25.92 14.05 29.24
CA LEU A 14 -25.76 13.85 27.78
C LEU A 14 -24.31 14.01 27.32
N TYR A 15 -23.47 14.73 28.08
CA TYR A 15 -22.07 15.01 27.71
C TYR A 15 -21.22 13.75 27.51
N PRO A 16 -21.22 12.72 28.37
CA PRO A 16 -20.39 11.54 28.18
C PRO A 16 -20.83 10.70 26.97
N GLN A 17 -22.12 10.67 26.66
CA GLN A 17 -22.63 9.90 25.51
C GLN A 17 -22.30 10.57 24.18
N ILE A 18 -22.32 11.91 24.11
CA ILE A 18 -21.98 12.69 22.91
C ILE A 18 -20.45 12.59 22.65
N VAL A 19 -19.64 12.64 23.72
CA VAL A 19 -18.18 12.50 23.58
C VAL A 19 -17.79 11.10 23.13
N LEU A 20 -18.44 10.04 23.63
CA LEU A 20 -18.22 8.65 23.18
C LEU A 20 -18.62 8.44 21.72
N LEU A 21 -19.75 9.01 21.28
CA LEU A 21 -20.18 8.95 19.87
C LEU A 21 -19.24 9.74 18.96
N ALA A 22 -18.74 10.90 19.38
CA ALA A 22 -17.79 11.70 18.61
C ALA A 22 -16.43 10.99 18.47
N VAL A 23 -15.94 10.32 19.52
CA VAL A 23 -14.70 9.53 19.48
C VAL A 23 -14.86 8.32 18.55
N PHE A 24 -16.02 7.67 18.50
CA PHE A 24 -16.29 6.56 17.59
C PHE A 24 -16.37 7.01 16.12
N LEU A 25 -16.86 8.21 15.85
CA LEU A 25 -16.92 8.79 14.50
C LEU A 25 -15.55 9.23 13.96
N ILE A 26 -14.64 9.66 14.83
CA ILE A 26 -13.30 10.13 14.42
C ILE A 26 -12.37 8.97 13.98
N THR A 27 -12.63 7.74 14.43
CA THR A 27 -11.82 6.56 14.05
C THR A 27 -12.15 6.00 12.67
N ALA A 28 -13.21 6.49 12.00
CA ALA A 28 -13.66 5.98 10.69
C ALA A 28 -13.14 6.77 9.48
N ILE A 29 -12.38 7.86 9.66
CA ILE A 29 -12.11 8.83 8.58
C ILE A 29 -10.77 8.61 7.84
N ASN A 30 -9.96 7.62 8.19
CA ASN A 30 -8.65 7.42 7.55
C ASN A 30 -8.51 6.13 6.74
N ALA A 31 -9.53 5.76 6.01
CA ALA A 31 -9.45 4.63 5.08
C ALA A 31 -9.56 5.07 3.60
N ALA A 32 -8.93 6.18 3.22
CA ALA A 32 -8.57 6.40 1.82
C ALA A 32 -7.37 5.48 1.52
N ALA A 33 -7.63 4.18 1.54
CA ALA A 33 -6.63 3.16 1.41
C ALA A 33 -6.34 2.91 -0.07
N PHE A 34 -5.07 2.74 -0.40
CA PHE A 34 -4.65 2.05 -1.61
C PHE A 34 -5.54 0.80 -1.77
N ASP A 35 -6.43 0.85 -2.75
CA ASP A 35 -7.37 -0.21 -3.10
C ASP A 35 -7.19 -0.49 -4.58
N MET A 36 -6.35 -1.46 -4.89
CA MET A 36 -6.10 -1.88 -6.26
C MET A 36 -6.26 -3.40 -6.38
N LYS A 37 -6.57 -3.84 -7.59
CA LYS A 37 -6.53 -5.28 -7.90
C LYS A 37 -5.20 -5.61 -8.54
N ASP A 38 -4.62 -6.73 -8.14
CA ASP A 38 -3.49 -7.30 -8.85
C ASP A 38 -3.92 -7.99 -10.15
N THR A 39 -2.98 -8.43 -10.93
CA THR A 39 -3.22 -9.09 -12.22
C THR A 39 -3.86 -10.49 -12.10
N ALA A 40 -4.02 -11.01 -10.88
CA ALA A 40 -4.80 -12.21 -10.56
C ALA A 40 -6.23 -11.86 -10.10
N GLY A 41 -6.59 -10.55 -10.06
CA GLY A 41 -7.91 -10.07 -9.63
C GLY A 41 -8.06 -9.95 -8.12
N GLN A 42 -7.00 -10.21 -7.33
CA GLN A 42 -7.03 -10.12 -5.88
C GLN A 42 -6.90 -8.66 -5.43
N ALA A 43 -7.73 -8.26 -4.46
CA ALA A 43 -7.64 -6.93 -3.87
C ALA A 43 -6.34 -6.78 -3.06
N GLN A 44 -5.61 -5.69 -3.34
CA GLN A 44 -4.41 -5.29 -2.61
C GLN A 44 -4.74 -3.99 -1.87
N ARG A 45 -5.11 -4.08 -0.60
CA ARG A 45 -5.48 -2.93 0.24
C ARG A 45 -4.51 -2.81 1.41
N LEU A 46 -3.85 -1.68 1.56
CA LEU A 46 -2.97 -1.44 2.72
C LEU A 46 -3.73 -1.53 4.05
N ALA A 47 -5.00 -1.14 4.06
CA ALA A 47 -5.83 -1.24 5.27
C ALA A 47 -5.99 -2.69 5.76
N ASP A 48 -6.04 -3.66 4.84
CA ASP A 48 -6.19 -5.09 5.14
C ASP A 48 -4.85 -5.74 5.55
N MET A 49 -3.76 -5.00 5.43
CA MET A 49 -2.39 -5.47 5.73
C MET A 49 -1.86 -4.94 7.06
N LYS A 50 -2.69 -4.28 7.88
CA LYS A 50 -2.30 -3.87 9.23
C LYS A 50 -1.81 -5.06 10.05
N GLY A 51 -0.76 -4.84 10.84
CA GLY A 51 -0.08 -5.89 11.59
C GLY A 51 1.03 -6.59 10.79
N LYS A 52 1.15 -6.32 9.48
CA LYS A 52 2.22 -6.83 8.62
C LYS A 52 3.06 -5.68 8.08
N TRP A 53 4.31 -5.95 7.80
CA TRP A 53 5.13 -5.08 6.98
C TRP A 53 4.65 -5.12 5.54
N VAL A 54 4.69 -4.00 4.83
CA VAL A 54 4.29 -3.96 3.42
C VAL A 54 5.40 -3.28 2.61
N VAL A 55 5.91 -4.01 1.63
CA VAL A 55 6.90 -3.52 0.67
C VAL A 55 6.19 -3.24 -0.64
N VAL A 56 6.20 -2.00 -1.09
CA VAL A 56 5.68 -1.59 -2.41
C VAL A 56 6.86 -1.21 -3.28
N ASN A 57 7.07 -1.99 -4.35
CA ASN A 57 8.16 -1.79 -5.30
C ASN A 57 7.59 -1.30 -6.64
N PHE A 58 8.02 -0.13 -7.07
CA PHE A 58 7.68 0.48 -8.35
C PHE A 58 8.75 0.16 -9.38
N TRP A 59 8.34 -0.39 -10.50
CA TRP A 59 9.22 -0.85 -11.56
C TRP A 59 8.61 -0.69 -12.95
N ALA A 60 9.36 -0.97 -14.00
CA ALA A 60 8.85 -1.04 -15.37
C ALA A 60 9.65 -2.06 -16.18
N THR A 61 9.07 -2.60 -17.25
CA THR A 61 9.73 -3.60 -18.12
C THR A 61 10.98 -3.06 -18.82
N TRP A 62 11.01 -1.78 -19.11
CA TRP A 62 12.13 -1.07 -19.74
C TRP A 62 13.22 -0.59 -18.75
N CYS A 63 12.98 -0.72 -17.45
CA CYS A 63 13.90 -0.26 -16.41
C CYS A 63 14.91 -1.37 -16.06
N ALA A 64 16.08 -1.34 -16.67
CA ALA A 64 17.10 -2.37 -16.47
C ALA A 64 17.52 -2.59 -15.00
N PRO A 65 17.74 -1.56 -14.16
CA PRO A 65 18.03 -1.79 -12.74
C PRO A 65 16.84 -2.39 -11.97
N CYS A 66 15.59 -2.09 -12.37
CA CYS A 66 14.40 -2.71 -11.76
C CYS A 66 14.39 -4.22 -12.03
N VAL A 67 14.64 -4.62 -13.28
CA VAL A 67 14.68 -6.03 -13.68
C VAL A 67 15.73 -6.81 -12.88
N LYS A 68 16.87 -6.18 -12.59
CA LYS A 68 17.96 -6.82 -11.83
C LYS A 68 17.60 -7.08 -10.36
N GLU A 69 16.77 -6.24 -9.73
CA GLU A 69 16.41 -6.40 -8.31
C GLU A 69 15.21 -7.35 -8.09
N ILE A 70 14.39 -7.63 -9.13
CA ILE A 70 13.21 -8.49 -9.01
C ILE A 70 13.50 -9.84 -8.37
N PRO A 71 14.57 -10.58 -8.73
CA PRO A 71 14.88 -11.87 -8.08
C PRO A 71 15.14 -11.75 -6.57
N ASP A 72 15.82 -10.69 -6.13
CA ASP A 72 16.08 -10.42 -4.71
C ASP A 72 14.78 -10.15 -3.95
N ILE A 73 13.91 -9.32 -4.53
CA ILE A 73 12.59 -9.01 -3.96
C ILE A 73 11.71 -10.27 -3.92
N ALA A 74 11.74 -11.09 -4.96
CA ALA A 74 11.01 -12.36 -5.02
C ALA A 74 11.50 -13.34 -3.94
N ALA A 75 12.82 -13.47 -3.78
CA ALA A 75 13.42 -14.29 -2.74
C ALA A 75 13.14 -13.78 -1.32
N PHE A 76 13.10 -12.45 -1.14
CA PHE A 76 12.64 -11.84 0.10
C PHE A 76 11.17 -12.19 0.36
N SER A 77 10.28 -11.95 -0.60
CA SER A 77 8.85 -12.22 -0.48
C SER A 77 8.55 -13.67 -0.09
N ALA A 78 9.22 -14.63 -0.74
CA ALA A 78 9.03 -16.04 -0.47
C ALA A 78 9.41 -16.45 0.97
N GLY A 79 10.36 -15.75 1.59
CA GLY A 79 10.84 -16.02 2.95
C GLY A 79 10.04 -15.36 4.08
N GLN A 80 9.04 -14.51 3.78
CA GLN A 80 8.39 -13.70 4.82
C GLN A 80 7.13 -14.31 5.43
N GLY A 81 6.47 -15.26 4.76
CA GLY A 81 5.20 -15.81 5.22
C GLY A 81 4.18 -14.71 5.53
N ASP A 82 3.68 -14.70 6.75
CA ASP A 82 2.72 -13.70 7.22
C ASP A 82 3.35 -12.42 7.80
N LYS A 83 4.68 -12.36 7.94
CA LYS A 83 5.38 -11.21 8.53
C LYS A 83 5.37 -9.98 7.63
N ALA A 84 5.54 -10.19 6.33
CA ALA A 84 5.56 -9.10 5.36
C ALA A 84 4.82 -9.48 4.07
N ARG A 85 4.24 -8.48 3.43
CA ARG A 85 3.66 -8.55 2.08
C ARG A 85 4.49 -7.72 1.13
N VAL A 86 4.67 -8.23 -0.08
CA VAL A 86 5.31 -7.48 -1.17
C VAL A 86 4.29 -7.25 -2.27
N ILE A 87 4.30 -6.06 -2.84
CA ILE A 87 3.44 -5.66 -3.97
C ILE A 87 4.35 -4.99 -5.00
N GLY A 88 4.39 -5.52 -6.21
CA GLY A 88 5.02 -4.88 -7.35
C GLY A 88 4.01 -4.01 -8.10
N VAL A 89 4.39 -2.78 -8.38
CA VAL A 89 3.57 -1.84 -9.16
C VAL A 89 4.31 -1.54 -10.45
N ALA A 90 3.78 -2.04 -11.58
CA ALA A 90 4.35 -1.78 -12.90
C ALA A 90 3.89 -0.42 -13.41
N LEU A 91 4.85 0.42 -13.82
CA LEU A 91 4.66 1.76 -14.37
C LEU A 91 5.13 1.81 -15.82
N ASP A 92 4.49 1.03 -16.69
CA ASP A 92 4.89 0.83 -18.09
C ASP A 92 4.25 1.81 -19.09
N TRP A 93 3.92 3.03 -18.65
CA TRP A 93 3.47 4.06 -19.57
C TRP A 93 4.59 5.06 -19.88
N HIS A 94 4.77 5.35 -21.17
CA HIS A 94 5.86 6.19 -21.65
C HIS A 94 5.48 7.64 -21.95
N ASP A 95 4.20 7.91 -22.20
CA ASP A 95 3.72 9.19 -22.73
C ASP A 95 2.47 9.71 -22.01
N GLY A 96 2.22 9.22 -20.78
CA GLY A 96 0.99 9.51 -20.05
C GLY A 96 -0.19 8.64 -20.50
N THR A 97 -0.01 7.76 -21.48
CA THR A 97 -1.03 6.77 -21.84
C THR A 97 -0.92 5.54 -20.95
N ARG A 98 -2.07 5.06 -20.50
CA ARG A 98 -2.14 3.87 -19.66
C ARG A 98 -1.94 2.61 -20.51
N PRO A 99 -1.40 1.53 -19.89
CA PRO A 99 -1.36 0.25 -20.55
C PRO A 99 -2.77 -0.17 -21.01
N ASN A 100 -2.90 -0.46 -22.28
CA ASN A 100 -4.11 -1.08 -22.80
C ASN A 100 -4.12 -2.59 -22.49
N PRO A 101 -5.20 -3.33 -22.71
CA PRO A 101 -5.26 -4.76 -22.40
C PRO A 101 -4.17 -5.61 -23.08
N ALA A 102 -3.68 -5.22 -24.26
CA ALA A 102 -2.60 -5.93 -24.92
C ALA A 102 -1.24 -5.70 -24.24
N ASP A 103 -1.02 -4.50 -23.70
CA ASP A 103 0.18 -4.18 -22.92
C ASP A 103 0.15 -4.90 -21.58
N GLU A 104 -1.00 -5.03 -20.94
CA GLU A 104 -1.17 -5.84 -19.73
C GLU A 104 -0.66 -7.27 -19.94
N VAL A 105 -1.05 -7.92 -21.04
CA VAL A 105 -0.59 -9.28 -21.38
C VAL A 105 0.93 -9.32 -21.50
N LYS A 106 1.54 -8.33 -22.19
CA LYS A 106 3.00 -8.25 -22.36
C LYS A 106 3.71 -8.04 -21.02
N ILE A 107 3.21 -7.13 -20.16
CA ILE A 107 3.79 -6.85 -18.85
C ILE A 107 3.74 -8.10 -17.97
N LYS A 108 2.62 -8.81 -17.94
CA LYS A 108 2.45 -10.07 -17.18
C LYS A 108 3.41 -11.16 -17.66
N ALA A 109 3.53 -11.33 -18.98
CA ALA A 109 4.45 -12.29 -19.57
C ALA A 109 5.92 -11.95 -19.25
N PHE A 110 6.28 -10.68 -19.34
CA PHE A 110 7.62 -10.21 -19.01
C PHE A 110 7.92 -10.39 -17.52
N ALA A 111 7.01 -9.99 -16.62
CA ALA A 111 7.13 -10.16 -15.18
C ALA A 111 7.42 -11.64 -14.82
N LYS A 112 6.66 -12.57 -15.40
CA LYS A 112 6.90 -14.01 -15.23
C LYS A 112 8.30 -14.43 -15.72
N LYS A 113 8.73 -13.92 -16.88
CA LYS A 113 10.05 -14.24 -17.46
C LYS A 113 11.21 -13.79 -16.56
N VAL A 114 11.08 -12.65 -15.87
CA VAL A 114 12.12 -12.11 -14.99
C VAL A 114 12.02 -12.58 -13.54
N GLY A 115 11.14 -13.53 -13.24
CA GLY A 115 11.01 -14.14 -11.91
C GLY A 115 10.18 -13.33 -10.90
N HIS A 116 9.34 -12.40 -11.36
CA HIS A 116 8.39 -11.69 -10.51
C HIS A 116 7.32 -12.65 -9.99
N SER A 117 7.38 -13.03 -8.72
CA SER A 117 6.55 -14.08 -8.10
C SER A 117 5.69 -13.57 -6.94
N TYR A 118 5.54 -12.26 -6.78
CA TYR A 118 4.70 -11.59 -5.80
C TYR A 118 3.56 -10.81 -6.48
N PRO A 119 2.50 -10.37 -5.78
CA PRO A 119 1.39 -9.64 -6.38
C PRO A 119 1.83 -8.50 -7.29
N LEU A 120 1.34 -8.51 -8.52
CA LEU A 120 1.64 -7.53 -9.55
C LEU A 120 0.41 -6.65 -9.80
N VAL A 121 0.55 -5.37 -9.51
CA VAL A 121 -0.44 -4.34 -9.81
C VAL A 121 0.02 -3.55 -11.04
N LEU A 122 -0.89 -3.29 -11.94
CA LEU A 122 -0.65 -2.32 -13.02
C LEU A 122 -0.98 -0.93 -12.47
N GLY A 123 0.01 -0.07 -12.42
CA GLY A 123 -0.16 1.30 -11.95
C GLY A 123 -1.19 2.06 -12.80
N ASN A 124 -1.82 3.06 -12.22
CA ASN A 124 -2.82 3.93 -12.84
C ASN A 124 -2.91 5.25 -12.07
N ASP A 125 -3.85 6.14 -12.42
CA ASP A 125 -4.03 7.43 -11.73
C ASP A 125 -4.33 7.26 -10.24
N ALA A 126 -5.01 6.18 -9.83
CA ALA A 126 -5.23 5.91 -8.40
C ALA A 126 -3.91 5.61 -7.68
N THR A 127 -2.96 4.95 -8.36
CA THR A 127 -1.60 4.75 -7.87
C THR A 127 -0.89 6.08 -7.65
N GLU A 128 -0.90 6.98 -8.64
CA GLU A 128 -0.28 8.30 -8.51
C GLU A 128 -0.99 9.17 -7.47
N LYS A 129 -2.31 9.09 -7.38
CA LYS A 129 -3.09 9.81 -6.38
C LYS A 129 -2.73 9.38 -4.96
N PHE A 130 -2.44 8.10 -4.76
CA PHE A 130 -2.14 7.55 -3.43
C PHE A 130 -0.67 7.72 -3.03
N PHE A 131 0.26 7.32 -3.90
CA PHE A 131 1.70 7.32 -3.59
C PHE A 131 2.41 8.62 -3.99
N GLY A 132 1.71 9.52 -4.67
CA GLY A 132 2.33 10.66 -5.33
C GLY A 132 3.03 10.26 -6.63
N LYS A 133 3.53 11.26 -7.36
CA LYS A 133 4.25 11.04 -8.62
C LYS A 133 5.59 10.35 -8.36
N VAL A 134 5.80 9.18 -8.98
CA VAL A 134 7.07 8.46 -8.94
C VAL A 134 8.04 9.09 -9.93
N LYS A 135 9.04 9.80 -9.42
CA LYS A 135 10.01 10.58 -10.23
C LYS A 135 11.18 9.76 -10.75
N GLY A 136 11.38 8.53 -10.30
CA GLY A 136 12.50 7.68 -10.71
C GLY A 136 12.26 6.23 -10.35
N LEU A 137 12.82 5.32 -11.15
CA LEU A 137 12.72 3.87 -11.00
C LEU A 137 14.12 3.22 -10.88
N PRO A 138 14.22 2.10 -10.12
CA PRO A 138 13.19 1.56 -9.24
C PRO A 138 12.94 2.46 -8.04
N LYS A 139 11.75 2.35 -7.43
CA LYS A 139 11.43 3.00 -6.16
C LYS A 139 10.80 1.98 -5.23
N THR A 140 11.21 1.96 -3.97
CA THR A 140 10.63 1.08 -2.96
C THR A 140 10.19 1.88 -1.75
N ILE A 141 8.95 1.64 -1.30
CA ILE A 141 8.39 2.17 -0.07
C ILE A 141 8.08 0.99 0.85
N VAL A 142 8.52 1.07 2.11
CA VAL A 142 8.22 0.05 3.11
C VAL A 142 7.39 0.68 4.22
N TYR A 143 6.23 0.08 4.47
CA TYR A 143 5.34 0.43 5.57
C TYR A 143 5.54 -0.53 6.74
N ASP A 144 5.57 0.01 7.95
CA ASP A 144 5.59 -0.78 9.17
C ASP A 144 4.23 -1.42 9.49
N THR A 145 4.18 -2.19 10.55
CA THR A 145 2.97 -2.89 11.00
C THR A 145 1.82 -1.96 11.41
N SER A 146 2.11 -0.68 11.66
CA SER A 146 1.09 0.36 11.93
C SER A 146 0.57 1.02 10.65
N GLY A 147 1.20 0.75 9.49
CA GLY A 147 0.89 1.37 8.21
C GLY A 147 1.57 2.72 7.97
N LYS A 148 2.60 3.06 8.75
CA LYS A 148 3.43 4.24 8.53
C LYS A 148 4.61 3.90 7.63
N VAL A 149 5.05 4.87 6.83
CA VAL A 149 6.27 4.72 6.04
C VAL A 149 7.47 4.62 6.98
N ALA A 150 8.13 3.47 6.96
CA ALA A 150 9.35 3.18 7.71
C ALA A 150 10.62 3.39 6.87
N PHE A 151 10.51 3.21 5.55
CA PHE A 151 11.63 3.36 4.64
C PHE A 151 11.14 3.73 3.23
N GLU A 152 11.91 4.57 2.54
CA GLU A 152 11.68 4.94 1.15
C GLU A 152 13.02 5.10 0.44
N LYS A 153 13.14 4.52 -0.76
CA LYS A 153 14.36 4.63 -1.57
C LYS A 153 14.02 4.70 -3.05
N THR A 154 14.69 5.60 -3.77
CA THR A 154 14.83 5.55 -5.22
C THR A 154 16.18 4.93 -5.54
N GLY A 155 16.18 3.89 -6.36
CA GLY A 155 17.32 3.04 -6.66
C GLY A 155 17.12 1.60 -6.16
N PRO A 156 17.97 0.66 -6.59
CA PRO A 156 17.80 -0.76 -6.31
C PRO A 156 17.83 -1.09 -4.82
N VAL A 157 17.07 -2.12 -4.44
CA VAL A 157 17.09 -2.75 -3.12
C VAL A 157 17.56 -4.20 -3.24
N THR A 158 18.06 -4.77 -2.13
CA THR A 158 18.44 -6.19 -2.05
C THR A 158 17.57 -6.92 -1.05
N LYS A 159 17.57 -8.24 -1.13
CA LYS A 159 16.91 -9.11 -0.15
C LYS A 159 17.37 -8.80 1.28
N GLU A 160 18.68 -8.65 1.49
CA GLU A 160 19.27 -8.38 2.80
C GLU A 160 18.84 -7.03 3.36
N LEU A 161 18.81 -5.99 2.52
CA LEU A 161 18.32 -4.66 2.93
C LEU A 161 16.87 -4.73 3.39
N LEU A 162 16.00 -5.37 2.61
CA LEU A 162 14.59 -5.53 2.98
C LEU A 162 14.42 -6.34 4.26
N ALA A 163 15.22 -7.40 4.44
CA ALA A 163 15.18 -8.23 5.65
C ALA A 163 15.58 -7.44 6.90
N ARG A 164 16.60 -6.57 6.81
CA ARG A 164 17.03 -5.69 7.91
C ARG A 164 15.94 -4.71 8.30
N ILE A 165 15.33 -4.04 7.32
CA ILE A 165 14.24 -3.08 7.55
C ILE A 165 13.05 -3.76 8.25
N VAL A 166 12.58 -4.90 7.72
CA VAL A 166 11.47 -5.67 8.28
C VAL A 166 11.86 -6.35 9.60
N GLY A 167 13.16 -6.51 9.87
CA GLY A 167 13.71 -6.92 11.15
C GLY A 167 13.66 -5.83 12.23
N GLY A 168 13.29 -4.58 11.86
CA GLY A 168 13.21 -3.44 12.77
C GLY A 168 14.54 -2.68 12.95
N GLU A 169 15.52 -2.92 12.07
CA GLU A 169 16.76 -2.15 12.07
C GLU A 169 16.46 -0.72 11.61
N LYS A 170 16.84 0.25 12.44
CA LYS A 170 16.73 1.68 12.09
C LYS A 170 17.81 2.02 11.06
N MET A 171 17.39 2.61 9.96
CA MET A 171 18.26 3.02 8.85
C MET A 171 18.58 4.51 8.98
#